data_d693a15a927b6bf2370ec74e8909235d
#
_entry.id   d693a15a927b6bf2370ec74e8909235d
#
_cell.length_a   1.000
_cell.length_b   1.000
_cell.length_c   1.000
_cell.angle_alpha   90.00
_cell.angle_beta   90.00
_cell.angle_gamma   90.00
#
_symmetry.space_group_name_H-M   'P 1'
#
loop_
_entity.id
_entity.type
_entity.pdbx_description
1 polymer ?
#
loop_
_entity_poly.entity_id
_entity_poly.type
_entity_poly.pdbx_seq_one_letter_code
_entity_poly.pdbx_strand_id
1 'polypeptide(L)'
;MTEKRILIVDDDDEIRELLEFDVRASGYFVDTAKDGLEGLNKALNNSYDLILLDVMMPKMNGFDVCKNIRQAKLAIPILMLTAKGTIDDKTEGFDCGADDYLVKPFDVQEVLLRIRVLLRRNQIEDKTVMSDEVLNAGDIQIFPETLEAIVVNKKVKLTPTEFEI
;
A
#
# COMPACT_ATOMS: atom_id res chain seq x y z
N MET A 1 -8.31 -7.07 18.66
CA MET A 1 -7.78 -6.73 17.32
C MET A 1 -8.63 -5.65 16.72
N THR A 2 -8.06 -4.53 16.42
CA THR A 2 -8.75 -3.46 15.67
C THR A 2 -8.88 -3.87 14.22
N GLU A 3 -10.08 -3.85 13.68
CA GLU A 3 -10.30 -4.07 12.26
C GLU A 3 -9.60 -2.97 11.45
N LYS A 4 -8.86 -3.39 10.44
CA LYS A 4 -8.20 -2.45 9.53
C LYS A 4 -9.23 -1.81 8.59
N ARG A 5 -9.11 -0.50 8.41
CA ARG A 5 -10.00 0.28 7.54
C ARG A 5 -9.32 0.60 6.22
N ILE A 6 -9.97 0.26 5.13
CA ILE A 6 -9.46 0.49 3.77
C ILE A 6 -10.42 1.42 3.03
N LEU A 7 -9.88 2.45 2.40
CA LEU A 7 -10.62 3.32 1.50
C LEU A 7 -10.36 2.89 0.06
N ILE A 8 -11.43 2.65 -0.69
CA ILE A 8 -11.35 2.32 -2.13
C ILE A 8 -11.86 3.50 -2.94
N VAL A 9 -11.01 4.05 -3.78
CA VAL A 9 -11.31 5.21 -4.63
C VAL A 9 -11.19 4.79 -6.09
N ASP A 10 -12.32 4.62 -6.77
CA ASP A 10 -12.40 4.26 -8.18
C ASP A 10 -13.70 4.80 -8.75
N ASP A 11 -13.67 5.38 -9.94
CA ASP A 11 -14.86 5.91 -10.61
C ASP A 11 -15.67 4.84 -11.34
N ASP A 12 -15.09 3.67 -11.59
CA ASP A 12 -15.78 2.52 -12.17
C ASP A 12 -16.58 1.79 -11.08
N ASP A 13 -17.90 1.80 -11.20
CA ASP A 13 -18.81 1.20 -10.21
C ASP A 13 -18.60 -0.31 -10.09
N GLU A 14 -18.39 -1.01 -11.21
CA GLU A 14 -18.20 -2.47 -11.20
C GLU A 14 -16.91 -2.86 -10.49
N ILE A 15 -15.81 -2.18 -10.77
CA ILE A 15 -14.52 -2.42 -10.11
C ILE A 15 -14.62 -2.07 -8.62
N ARG A 16 -15.24 -0.95 -8.30
CA ARG A 16 -15.41 -0.51 -6.91
C ARG A 16 -16.22 -1.50 -6.09
N GLU A 17 -17.36 -1.98 -6.62
CA GLU A 17 -18.21 -2.97 -5.96
C GLU A 17 -17.50 -4.32 -5.81
N LEU A 18 -16.79 -4.77 -6.83
CA LEU A 18 -16.01 -6.01 -6.79
C LEU A 18 -14.94 -5.95 -5.69
N LEU A 19 -14.15 -4.90 -5.67
CA LEU A 19 -13.10 -4.70 -4.66
C LEU A 19 -13.71 -4.58 -3.26
N GLU A 20 -14.80 -3.82 -3.11
CA GLU A 20 -15.49 -3.69 -1.82
C GLU A 20 -15.93 -5.06 -1.29
N PHE A 21 -16.55 -5.86 -2.14
CA PHE A 21 -17.03 -7.20 -1.76
C PHE A 21 -15.89 -8.10 -1.27
N ASP A 22 -14.82 -8.23 -2.08
CA ASP A 22 -13.74 -9.14 -1.78
C ASP A 22 -12.86 -8.67 -0.60
N VAL A 23 -12.64 -7.36 -0.48
CA VAL A 23 -11.88 -6.78 0.63
C VAL A 23 -12.64 -6.94 1.95
N ARG A 24 -13.96 -6.72 1.94
CA ARG A 24 -14.81 -6.98 3.12
C ARG A 24 -14.83 -8.45 3.49
N ALA A 25 -14.93 -9.34 2.51
CA ALA A 25 -14.91 -10.78 2.73
C ALA A 25 -13.58 -11.26 3.36
N SER A 26 -12.51 -10.50 3.16
CA SER A 26 -11.20 -10.77 3.76
C SER A 26 -11.04 -10.24 5.19
N GLY A 27 -12.08 -9.64 5.76
CA GLY A 27 -12.09 -9.21 7.16
C GLY A 27 -11.73 -7.74 7.39
N TYR A 28 -11.71 -6.92 6.35
CA TYR A 28 -11.42 -5.48 6.47
C TYR A 28 -12.71 -4.65 6.51
N PHE A 29 -12.65 -3.52 7.19
CA PHE A 29 -13.69 -2.51 7.09
C PHE A 29 -13.42 -1.65 5.84
N VAL A 30 -14.44 -1.41 5.01
CA VAL A 30 -14.28 -0.73 3.73
C VAL A 30 -15.19 0.49 3.62
N ASP A 31 -14.61 1.62 3.27
CA ASP A 31 -15.31 2.79 2.72
C ASP A 31 -14.97 2.92 1.25
N THR A 32 -15.87 3.51 0.48
CA THR A 32 -15.67 3.74 -0.95
C THR A 32 -15.84 5.20 -1.32
N ALA A 33 -15.20 5.61 -2.41
CA ALA A 33 -15.36 6.92 -3.03
C ALA A 33 -15.40 6.76 -4.55
N LYS A 34 -16.26 7.52 -5.21
CA LYS A 34 -16.50 7.40 -6.66
C LYS A 34 -15.67 8.35 -7.53
N ASP A 35 -14.96 9.26 -6.91
CA ASP A 35 -14.06 10.19 -7.60
C ASP A 35 -12.93 10.65 -6.67
N GLY A 36 -11.92 11.30 -7.26
CA GLY A 36 -10.75 11.74 -6.51
C GLY A 36 -11.04 12.78 -5.44
N LEU A 37 -11.99 13.67 -5.68
CA LEU A 37 -12.34 14.71 -4.71
C LEU A 37 -13.03 14.11 -3.48
N GLU A 38 -13.97 13.20 -3.66
CA GLU A 38 -14.62 12.46 -2.57
C GLU A 38 -13.59 11.62 -1.80
N GLY A 39 -12.69 10.94 -2.52
CA GLY A 39 -11.62 10.15 -1.92
C GLY A 39 -10.70 10.99 -1.05
N LEU A 40 -10.26 12.13 -1.54
CA LEU A 40 -9.43 13.05 -0.78
C LEU A 40 -10.15 13.57 0.48
N ASN A 41 -11.39 13.99 0.34
CA ASN A 41 -12.18 14.47 1.49
C ASN A 41 -12.32 13.40 2.57
N LYS A 42 -12.60 12.16 2.18
CA LYS A 42 -12.69 11.04 3.13
C LYS A 42 -11.34 10.76 3.79
N ALA A 43 -10.26 10.74 3.02
CA ALA A 43 -8.91 10.50 3.55
C ALA A 43 -8.46 11.55 4.56
N LEU A 44 -8.83 12.82 4.34
CA LEU A 44 -8.48 13.92 5.25
C LEU A 44 -9.34 13.96 6.53
N ASN A 45 -10.57 13.48 6.48
CA ASN A 45 -11.53 13.58 7.58
C ASN A 45 -11.72 12.30 8.38
N ASN A 46 -11.16 11.19 7.93
CA ASN A 46 -11.28 9.88 8.59
C ASN A 46 -9.90 9.22 8.69
N SER A 47 -9.80 8.19 9.53
CA SER A 47 -8.58 7.40 9.66
C SER A 47 -8.69 6.11 8.85
N TYR A 48 -7.73 5.88 7.98
CA TYR A 48 -7.60 4.65 7.20
C TYR A 48 -6.24 4.02 7.38
N ASP A 49 -6.18 2.71 7.26
CA ASP A 49 -4.94 1.94 7.32
C ASP A 49 -4.31 1.73 5.95
N LEU A 50 -5.11 1.86 4.88
CA LEU A 50 -4.66 1.74 3.50
C LEU A 50 -5.67 2.38 2.56
N ILE A 51 -5.19 2.90 1.43
CA ILE A 51 -6.01 3.45 0.35
C ILE A 51 -5.71 2.70 -0.96
N LEU A 52 -6.75 2.14 -1.58
CA LEU A 52 -6.71 1.71 -2.97
C LEU A 52 -7.16 2.88 -3.84
N LEU A 53 -6.34 3.33 -4.75
CA LEU A 53 -6.54 4.58 -5.46
C LEU A 53 -6.36 4.42 -6.97
N ASP A 54 -7.45 4.57 -7.72
CA ASP A 54 -7.39 4.60 -9.18
C ASP A 54 -6.71 5.88 -9.66
N VAL A 55 -5.92 5.77 -10.72
CA VAL A 55 -5.22 6.91 -11.33
C VAL A 55 -6.16 7.73 -12.20
N MET A 56 -6.92 7.08 -13.07
CA MET A 56 -7.74 7.74 -14.10
C MET A 56 -9.16 8.01 -13.61
N MET A 57 -9.37 9.17 -13.01
CA MET A 57 -10.68 9.57 -12.49
C MET A 57 -11.04 11.00 -12.91
N PRO A 58 -12.35 11.31 -13.05
CA PRO A 58 -12.80 12.67 -13.27
C PRO A 58 -12.56 13.55 -12.02
N LYS A 59 -12.62 14.86 -12.20
CA LYS A 59 -12.45 15.92 -11.21
C LYS A 59 -11.03 16.01 -10.65
N MET A 60 -10.47 14.94 -10.14
CA MET A 60 -9.12 14.89 -9.62
C MET A 60 -8.54 13.49 -9.86
N ASN A 61 -7.40 13.40 -10.55
CA ASN A 61 -6.75 12.12 -10.80
C ASN A 61 -6.08 11.56 -9.53
N GLY A 62 -5.73 10.26 -9.56
CA GLY A 62 -5.15 9.60 -8.41
C GLY A 62 -3.79 10.15 -7.97
N PHE A 63 -2.98 10.65 -8.90
CA PHE A 63 -1.69 11.26 -8.57
C PHE A 63 -1.88 12.53 -7.73
N ASP A 64 -2.84 13.37 -8.11
CA ASP A 64 -3.15 14.59 -7.38
C ASP A 64 -3.73 14.29 -5.99
N VAL A 65 -4.60 13.29 -5.88
CA VAL A 65 -5.11 12.81 -4.58
C VAL A 65 -3.96 12.37 -3.67
N CYS A 66 -3.06 11.55 -4.21
CA CYS A 66 -1.88 11.07 -3.47
C CYS A 66 -0.98 12.21 -3.00
N LYS A 67 -0.67 13.16 -3.88
CA LYS A 67 0.14 14.35 -3.54
C LYS A 67 -0.51 15.16 -2.41
N ASN A 68 -1.81 15.41 -2.48
CA ASN A 68 -2.54 16.14 -1.46
C ASN A 68 -2.54 15.41 -0.11
N ILE A 69 -2.70 14.10 -0.11
CA ILE A 69 -2.61 13.28 1.11
C ILE A 69 -1.22 13.42 1.74
N ARG A 70 -0.16 13.36 0.95
CA ARG A 70 1.22 13.50 1.44
C ARG A 70 1.52 14.92 1.91
N GLN A 71 0.99 15.95 1.26
CA GLN A 71 1.11 17.34 1.71
C GLN A 71 0.43 17.56 3.06
N ALA A 72 -0.64 16.83 3.35
CA ALA A 72 -1.29 16.83 4.66
C ALA A 72 -0.52 16.02 5.72
N LYS A 73 0.67 15.50 5.37
CA LYS A 73 1.55 14.70 6.25
C LYS A 73 0.91 13.40 6.74
N LEU A 74 0.03 12.82 5.97
CA LEU A 74 -0.57 11.52 6.25
C LEU A 74 0.28 10.42 5.61
N ALA A 75 0.76 9.50 6.43
CA ALA A 75 1.62 8.39 6.02
C ALA A 75 0.83 7.10 5.67
N ILE A 76 -0.43 7.24 5.30
CA ILE A 76 -1.29 6.10 4.96
C ILE A 76 -0.71 5.38 3.74
N PRO A 77 -0.52 4.04 3.77
CA PRO A 77 -0.12 3.27 2.60
C PRO A 77 -1.10 3.47 1.44
N ILE A 78 -0.59 3.75 0.26
CA ILE A 78 -1.39 3.95 -0.94
C ILE A 78 -0.97 2.95 -2.01
N LEU A 79 -1.92 2.11 -2.44
CA LEU A 79 -1.78 1.22 -3.58
C LEU A 79 -2.47 1.87 -4.78
N MET A 80 -1.69 2.27 -5.78
CA MET A 80 -2.20 2.86 -7.01
C MET A 80 -2.70 1.77 -7.96
N LEU A 81 -3.89 1.98 -8.52
CA LEU A 81 -4.47 1.13 -9.55
C LEU A 81 -4.48 1.89 -10.87
N THR A 82 -3.96 1.31 -11.95
CA THR A 82 -3.87 2.00 -13.22
C THR A 82 -4.17 1.08 -14.39
N ALA A 83 -4.78 1.63 -15.44
CA ALA A 83 -5.10 0.91 -16.67
C ALA A 83 -3.88 0.71 -17.59
N LYS A 84 -2.77 1.43 -17.35
CA LYS A 84 -1.59 1.38 -18.21
C LYS A 84 -0.32 1.19 -17.38
N GLY A 85 0.40 0.09 -17.65
CA GLY A 85 1.69 -0.19 -17.03
C GLY A 85 2.85 0.49 -17.75
N THR A 86 2.74 1.75 -18.14
CA THR A 86 3.85 2.48 -18.74
C THR A 86 4.86 2.90 -17.67
N ILE A 87 6.12 2.99 -18.04
CA ILE A 87 7.19 3.44 -17.14
C ILE A 87 6.89 4.85 -16.62
N ASP A 88 6.38 5.72 -17.49
CA ASP A 88 6.06 7.09 -17.14
C ASP A 88 4.97 7.18 -16.07
N ASP A 89 3.91 6.39 -16.19
CA ASP A 89 2.84 6.31 -15.18
C ASP A 89 3.38 5.81 -13.83
N LYS A 90 4.26 4.82 -13.83
CA LYS A 90 4.88 4.30 -12.61
C LYS A 90 5.79 5.33 -11.95
N THR A 91 6.59 6.04 -12.72
CA THR A 91 7.47 7.10 -12.22
C THR A 91 6.65 8.20 -11.57
N GLU A 92 5.59 8.68 -12.23
CA GLU A 92 4.69 9.69 -11.68
C GLU A 92 3.98 9.19 -10.41
N GLY A 93 3.57 7.91 -10.39
CA GLY A 93 2.97 7.28 -9.21
C GLY A 93 3.88 7.28 -7.99
N PHE A 94 5.15 6.94 -8.15
CA PHE A 94 6.13 6.97 -7.05
C PHE A 94 6.51 8.40 -6.67
N ASP A 95 6.59 9.31 -7.62
CA ASP A 95 6.87 10.73 -7.34
C ASP A 95 5.77 11.39 -6.50
N CYS A 96 4.53 10.92 -6.58
CA CYS A 96 3.47 11.41 -5.72
C CYS A 96 3.49 10.84 -4.29
N GLY A 97 4.33 9.84 -4.03
CA GLY A 97 4.47 9.22 -2.72
C GLY A 97 3.64 7.96 -2.50
N ALA A 98 3.24 7.28 -3.58
CA ALA A 98 2.57 5.98 -3.50
C ALA A 98 3.54 4.89 -3.01
N ASP A 99 3.00 3.89 -2.31
CA ASP A 99 3.81 2.80 -1.74
C ASP A 99 3.90 1.60 -2.65
N ASP A 100 2.91 1.38 -3.50
CA ASP A 100 2.87 0.29 -4.46
C ASP A 100 1.97 0.63 -5.64
N TYR A 101 1.99 -0.21 -6.65
CA TYR A 101 1.40 0.05 -7.93
C TYR A 101 0.92 -1.25 -8.59
N LEU A 102 -0.31 -1.27 -9.09
CA LEU A 102 -0.91 -2.44 -9.72
C LEU A 102 -1.60 -2.07 -11.03
N VAL A 103 -1.31 -2.80 -12.10
CA VAL A 103 -1.84 -2.55 -13.44
C VAL A 103 -3.17 -3.27 -13.65
N LYS A 104 -4.15 -2.58 -14.21
CA LYS A 104 -5.42 -3.17 -14.65
C LYS A 104 -5.23 -3.80 -16.05
N PRO A 105 -5.87 -4.92 -16.37
CA PRO A 105 -6.69 -5.73 -15.48
C PRO A 105 -5.85 -6.50 -14.48
N PHE A 106 -6.33 -6.63 -13.25
CA PHE A 106 -5.65 -7.34 -12.16
C PHE A 106 -6.49 -8.51 -11.67
N ASP A 107 -5.82 -9.46 -11.03
CA ASP A 107 -6.48 -10.49 -10.23
C ASP A 107 -6.77 -9.93 -8.83
N VAL A 108 -7.99 -10.10 -8.34
CA VAL A 108 -8.38 -9.64 -7.00
C VAL A 108 -7.51 -10.28 -5.92
N GLN A 109 -7.06 -11.52 -6.12
CA GLN A 109 -6.14 -12.18 -5.18
C GLN A 109 -4.79 -11.44 -5.08
N GLU A 110 -4.32 -10.86 -6.17
CA GLU A 110 -3.12 -10.02 -6.16
C GLU A 110 -3.34 -8.73 -5.39
N VAL A 111 -4.50 -8.09 -5.55
CA VAL A 111 -4.87 -6.91 -4.74
C VAL A 111 -4.85 -7.24 -3.25
N LEU A 112 -5.48 -8.33 -2.87
CA LEU A 112 -5.54 -8.77 -1.47
C LEU A 112 -4.16 -9.09 -0.90
N LEU A 113 -3.29 -9.70 -1.71
CA LEU A 113 -1.91 -9.99 -1.32
C LEU A 113 -1.13 -8.70 -1.05
N ARG A 114 -1.23 -7.71 -1.94
CA ARG A 114 -0.55 -6.42 -1.79
C ARG A 114 -1.08 -5.63 -0.59
N ILE A 115 -2.39 -5.68 -0.34
CA ILE A 115 -2.99 -5.10 0.88
C ILE A 115 -2.33 -5.68 2.13
N ARG A 116 -2.22 -7.00 2.21
CA ARG A 116 -1.59 -7.67 3.36
C ARG A 116 -0.13 -7.27 3.54
N VAL A 117 0.62 -7.19 2.45
CA VAL A 117 2.03 -6.79 2.48
C VAL A 117 2.19 -5.35 2.98
N LEU A 118 1.39 -4.42 2.45
CA LEU A 118 1.45 -3.01 2.84
C LEU A 118 1.02 -2.78 4.29
N LEU A 119 -0.01 -3.47 4.75
CA LEU A 119 -0.45 -3.39 6.16
C LEU A 119 0.59 -3.97 7.12
N ARG A 120 1.29 -5.02 6.70
CA ARG A 120 2.35 -5.64 7.49
C ARG A 120 3.57 -4.71 7.63
N ARG A 121 3.97 -4.03 6.57
CA ARG A 121 5.07 -3.05 6.61
C ARG A 121 4.81 -1.96 7.65
N ASN A 122 3.63 -1.39 7.66
CA ASN A 122 3.25 -0.39 8.66
C ASN A 122 3.36 -0.90 10.09
N GLN A 123 2.98 -2.15 10.34
CA GLN A 123 3.11 -2.74 11.67
C GLN A 123 4.55 -2.93 12.11
N ILE A 124 5.46 -3.17 11.18
CA ILE A 124 6.90 -3.33 11.48
C ILE A 124 7.52 -1.97 11.80
N GLU A 125 7.17 -0.93 11.06
CA GLU A 125 7.64 0.42 11.33
C GLU A 125 7.16 0.93 12.70
N ASP A 126 5.90 0.69 13.05
CA ASP A 126 5.37 1.02 14.37
C ASP A 126 6.05 0.24 15.51
N LYS A 127 6.44 -1.00 15.27
CA LYS A 127 7.13 -1.83 16.27
C LYS A 127 8.60 -1.49 16.42
N THR A 128 9.27 -1.06 15.36
CA THR A 128 10.68 -0.64 15.45
C THR A 128 10.88 0.63 16.24
N VAL A 129 9.86 1.46 16.35
CA VAL A 129 9.90 2.66 17.19
C VAL A 129 9.66 2.36 18.67
N MET A 130 9.06 1.21 18.99
CA MET A 130 8.61 0.88 20.34
C MET A 130 9.38 -0.23 21.06
N SER A 131 10.30 -0.93 20.39
CA SER A 131 11.08 -1.98 21.06
C SER A 131 12.53 -2.02 20.57
N ASP A 132 13.44 -1.70 21.47
CA ASP A 132 14.85 -2.05 21.34
C ASP A 132 15.08 -3.60 21.45
N GLU A 133 14.03 -4.38 21.48
CA GLU A 133 14.12 -5.83 21.46
C GLU A 133 14.18 -6.34 20.02
N VAL A 134 15.37 -6.25 19.48
CA VAL A 134 15.72 -7.04 18.31
C VAL A 134 15.73 -8.51 18.73
N LEU A 135 14.80 -9.30 18.20
CA LEU A 135 14.84 -10.75 18.38
C LEU A 135 16.08 -11.29 17.67
N ASN A 136 17.17 -11.40 18.42
CA ASN A 136 18.39 -12.01 17.97
C ASN A 136 18.23 -13.53 17.94
N ALA A 137 17.74 -14.04 16.82
CA ALA A 137 17.87 -15.47 16.53
C ALA A 137 19.17 -15.69 15.76
N GLY A 138 20.30 -15.76 16.48
CA GLY A 138 21.62 -15.73 15.86
C GLY A 138 21.95 -14.33 15.33
N ASP A 139 23.11 -14.14 14.79
CA ASP A 139 23.63 -12.85 14.36
C ASP A 139 23.10 -12.38 13.00
N ILE A 140 22.04 -13.00 12.47
CA ILE A 140 21.49 -12.69 11.14
C ILE A 140 19.97 -12.54 11.19
N GLN A 141 19.47 -11.41 10.71
CA GLN A 141 18.06 -11.21 10.43
C GLN A 141 17.86 -11.19 8.92
N ILE A 142 16.99 -12.06 8.43
CA ILE A 142 16.70 -12.17 7.01
C ILE A 142 15.26 -11.69 6.75
N PHE A 143 15.12 -10.77 5.82
CA PHE A 143 13.83 -10.25 5.37
C PHE A 143 13.54 -10.83 3.98
N PRO A 144 12.77 -11.91 3.87
CA PRO A 144 12.55 -12.59 2.58
C PRO A 144 11.94 -11.69 1.51
N GLU A 145 11.13 -10.75 1.94
CA GLU A 145 10.39 -9.87 1.03
C GLU A 145 11.27 -8.80 0.38
N THR A 146 12.35 -8.43 1.04
CA THR A 146 13.26 -7.39 0.55
C THR A 146 14.62 -7.92 0.13
N LEU A 147 14.87 -9.22 0.31
CA LEU A 147 16.17 -9.86 0.10
C LEU A 147 17.30 -9.13 0.83
N GLU A 148 17.02 -8.66 2.03
CA GLU A 148 18.00 -7.97 2.86
C GLU A 148 18.31 -8.81 4.10
N ALA A 149 19.55 -8.80 4.50
CA ALA A 149 20.00 -9.42 5.75
C ALA A 149 20.76 -8.41 6.60
N ILE A 150 20.56 -8.48 7.89
CA ILE A 150 21.34 -7.71 8.85
C ILE A 150 22.25 -8.67 9.59
N VAL A 151 23.56 -8.48 9.40
CA VAL A 151 24.59 -9.29 10.06
C VAL A 151 25.35 -8.38 11.02
N VAL A 152 25.26 -8.66 12.30
CA VAL A 152 26.01 -7.96 13.38
C VAL A 152 26.19 -6.45 13.10
N ASN A 153 25.11 -5.70 13.21
CA ASN A 153 25.09 -4.25 13.03
C ASN A 153 25.42 -3.75 11.60
N LYS A 154 25.41 -4.64 10.62
CA LYS A 154 25.63 -4.25 9.23
C LYS A 154 24.51 -4.77 8.34
N LYS A 155 23.84 -3.85 7.65
CA LYS A 155 22.82 -4.20 6.67
C LYS A 155 23.48 -4.55 5.34
N VAL A 156 23.19 -5.77 4.85
CA VAL A 156 23.71 -6.25 3.56
C VAL A 156 22.54 -6.66 2.69
N LYS A 157 22.51 -6.14 1.47
CA LYS A 157 21.53 -6.55 0.47
C LYS A 157 22.00 -7.85 -0.18
N LEU A 158 21.18 -8.87 -0.13
CA LEU A 158 21.50 -10.18 -0.70
C LEU A 158 21.00 -10.31 -2.14
N THR A 159 21.78 -10.99 -2.96
CA THR A 159 21.29 -11.46 -4.25
C THR A 159 20.38 -12.68 -4.06
N PRO A 160 19.51 -13.02 -5.02
CA PRO A 160 18.66 -14.21 -4.89
C PRO A 160 19.45 -15.50 -4.64
N THR A 161 20.66 -15.62 -5.18
CA THR A 161 21.55 -16.78 -4.98
C THR A 161 22.07 -16.87 -3.55
N GLU A 162 22.45 -15.74 -2.96
CA GLU A 162 22.92 -15.69 -1.55
C GLU A 162 21.78 -15.95 -0.57
N PHE A 163 20.57 -15.60 -0.92
CA PHE A 163 19.39 -15.82 -0.09
C PHE A 163 18.99 -17.29 0.02
N GLU A 164 19.27 -18.13 -0.99
CA GLU A 164 18.96 -19.57 -0.99
C GLU A 164 19.91 -20.40 -0.13
N ILE A 165 20.95 -19.81 0.40
CA ILE A 165 21.87 -20.47 1.34
C ILE A 165 21.28 -20.41 2.78
#